data_adfe7312d95e1925335a1da0b37dabfb
#
_entry.id   adfe7312d95e1925335a1da0b37dabfb
#
_cell.length_a   1.000
_cell.length_b   1.000
_cell.length_c   1.000
_cell.angle_alpha   90.00
_cell.angle_beta   90.00
_cell.angle_gamma   90.00
#
_symmetry.space_group_name_H-M   'P 1'
#
loop_
_entity.id
_entity.type
_entity.pdbx_description
1 polymer ?
#
loop_
_entity_poly.entity_id
_entity_poly.type
_entity_poly.pdbx_seq_one_letter_code
_entity_poly.pdbx_strand_id
1 'polypeptide(L)'
;MGTTINANAMLKELGFDENASYELPEDLNELSVSSLWGFVDQAYLQHSAESTALIHVTGPAVNGHSAPLRSIGDFMIHLQAAFDSIGASIEGFKSLGGAIPSVLAKRTELSLVASPLPGSVMLEVAPTKPRLEDLYPYGNALFDVEEVIDAKPLADSAFEELSSLISDLTTDQPDQDKFVNHLAELGPRVASNVRALCDAVDRGAIDVDFEWRSPSGDRKKVIVDHTLAKFVSTIIKSTEIDIENVEIEGVLVTITTSNKDHLRIREDLDDGSSNEVTLPIGEIPPEQLYGLQTGDRVRINAERQIFNCVGGGKRNSLVGISIKKLPRLQG
;
A
#
# COMPACT_ATOMS: atom_id res chain seq x y z
N MET A 1 -5.70 61.88 14.65
CA MET A 1 -4.77 61.59 13.57
C MET A 1 -5.10 60.17 13.10
N GLY A 2 -5.82 60.06 11.99
CA GLY A 2 -6.15 58.78 11.40
C GLY A 2 -4.96 58.26 10.61
N THR A 3 -4.47 57.08 10.96
CA THR A 3 -3.44 56.39 10.22
C THR A 3 -4.06 55.89 8.91
N THR A 4 -3.70 56.52 7.80
CA THR A 4 -4.14 56.06 6.48
C THR A 4 -3.41 54.76 6.21
N ILE A 5 -4.12 53.63 6.29
CA ILE A 5 -3.58 52.33 5.94
C ILE A 5 -3.40 52.32 4.43
N ASN A 6 -2.17 52.12 3.97
CA ASN A 6 -1.90 51.97 2.55
C ASN A 6 -2.25 50.53 2.15
N ALA A 7 -3.48 50.35 1.64
CA ALA A 7 -4.00 49.05 1.23
C ALA A 7 -3.12 48.32 0.22
N ASN A 8 -2.48 49.05 -0.70
CA ASN A 8 -1.60 48.46 -1.72
C ASN A 8 -0.29 47.89 -1.13
N ALA A 9 0.25 48.56 -0.08
CA ALA A 9 1.43 48.00 0.60
C ALA A 9 1.08 46.72 1.37
N MET A 10 -0.10 46.68 1.97
CA MET A 10 -0.59 45.50 2.69
C MET A 10 -0.92 44.33 1.75
N LEU A 11 -1.50 44.61 0.58
CA LEU A 11 -1.76 43.59 -0.46
C LEU A 11 -0.45 42.99 -1.00
N LYS A 12 0.59 43.81 -1.17
CA LYS A 12 1.89 43.38 -1.63
C LYS A 12 2.61 42.49 -0.59
N GLU A 13 2.48 42.82 0.70
CA GLU A 13 3.00 41.98 1.78
C GLU A 13 2.26 40.61 1.86
N LEU A 14 0.99 40.57 1.45
CA LEU A 14 0.18 39.36 1.37
C LEU A 14 0.39 38.58 0.07
N GLY A 15 1.30 39.01 -0.81
CA GLY A 15 1.66 38.29 -2.04
C GLY A 15 0.70 38.51 -3.21
N PHE A 16 -0.17 39.54 -3.16
CA PHE A 16 -1.02 39.87 -4.30
C PHE A 16 -0.25 40.65 -5.38
N ASP A 17 -0.46 40.24 -6.64
CA ASP A 17 0.12 40.89 -7.81
C ASP A 17 -0.69 42.16 -8.16
N GLU A 18 -0.03 43.32 -8.21
CA GLU A 18 -0.64 44.63 -8.53
C GLU A 18 -1.21 44.66 -9.96
N ASN A 19 -0.79 43.74 -10.85
CA ASN A 19 -1.24 43.68 -12.24
C ASN A 19 -2.27 42.56 -12.50
N ALA A 20 -2.61 41.78 -11.49
CA ALA A 20 -3.63 40.73 -11.62
C ALA A 20 -5.05 41.34 -11.49
N SER A 21 -5.94 40.96 -12.37
CA SER A 21 -7.36 41.31 -12.25
C SER A 21 -8.04 40.26 -11.39
N TYR A 22 -8.52 40.67 -10.22
CA TYR A 22 -9.26 39.79 -9.31
C TYR A 22 -10.76 40.10 -9.46
N GLU A 23 -11.56 39.09 -9.80
CA GLU A 23 -13.01 39.19 -9.75
C GLU A 23 -13.45 39.10 -8.28
N LEU A 24 -13.97 40.20 -7.77
CA LEU A 24 -14.53 40.25 -6.41
C LEU A 24 -16.01 39.88 -6.48
N PRO A 25 -16.52 39.04 -5.59
CA PRO A 25 -17.93 38.74 -5.48
C PRO A 25 -18.73 40.01 -5.18
N GLU A 26 -19.90 40.17 -5.83
CA GLU A 26 -20.76 41.35 -5.66
C GLU A 26 -21.53 41.35 -4.32
N ASP A 27 -21.66 40.17 -3.68
CA ASP A 27 -22.37 39.99 -2.42
C ASP A 27 -21.41 39.61 -1.28
N LEU A 28 -21.62 40.22 -0.10
CA LEU A 28 -20.87 39.94 1.13
C LEU A 28 -21.00 38.48 1.59
N ASN A 29 -22.13 37.83 1.33
CA ASN A 29 -22.31 36.40 1.63
C ASN A 29 -21.47 35.55 0.70
N GLU A 30 -21.40 35.87 -0.58
CA GLU A 30 -20.58 35.19 -1.58
C GLU A 30 -19.09 35.38 -1.29
N LEU A 31 -18.69 36.59 -0.85
CA LEU A 31 -17.34 36.86 -0.36
C LEU A 31 -16.99 36.00 0.87
N SER A 32 -17.93 35.90 1.81
CA SER A 32 -17.74 35.11 3.03
C SER A 32 -17.61 33.59 2.71
N VAL A 33 -18.45 33.09 1.81
CA VAL A 33 -18.41 31.70 1.34
C VAL A 33 -17.13 31.46 0.56
N SER A 34 -16.74 32.32 -0.35
CA SER A 34 -15.50 32.22 -1.12
C SER A 34 -14.25 32.28 -0.23
N SER A 35 -14.25 33.17 0.79
CA SER A 35 -13.18 33.25 1.78
C SER A 35 -13.10 31.98 2.64
N LEU A 36 -14.26 31.42 3.05
CA LEU A 36 -14.32 30.17 3.81
C LEU A 36 -13.80 29.01 2.98
N TRP A 37 -14.20 28.92 1.70
CA TRP A 37 -13.69 27.90 0.78
C TRP A 37 -12.21 28.07 0.51
N GLY A 38 -11.71 29.30 0.32
CA GLY A 38 -10.29 29.57 0.19
C GLY A 38 -9.49 29.16 1.43
N PHE A 39 -10.04 29.38 2.62
CA PHE A 39 -9.43 28.94 3.88
C PHE A 39 -9.46 27.41 4.02
N VAL A 40 -10.59 26.78 3.68
CA VAL A 40 -10.74 25.33 3.69
C VAL A 40 -9.80 24.70 2.67
N ASP A 41 -9.73 25.25 1.45
CA ASP A 41 -8.80 24.79 0.41
C ASP A 41 -7.35 24.98 0.83
N GLN A 42 -6.98 26.09 1.45
CA GLN A 42 -5.63 26.36 1.89
C GLN A 42 -5.24 25.49 3.09
N ALA A 43 -6.14 25.28 4.05
CA ALA A 43 -5.96 24.36 5.15
C ALA A 43 -5.91 22.90 4.64
N TYR A 44 -6.78 22.56 3.71
CA TYR A 44 -6.82 21.25 3.06
C TYR A 44 -5.59 21.00 2.19
N LEU A 45 -5.10 22.00 1.43
CA LEU A 45 -3.87 21.90 0.65
C LEU A 45 -2.62 21.85 1.52
N GLN A 46 -2.58 22.52 2.66
CA GLN A 46 -1.48 22.42 3.62
C GLN A 46 -1.42 21.07 4.34
N HIS A 47 -2.58 20.40 4.53
CA HIS A 47 -2.67 19.08 5.15
C HIS A 47 -2.77 17.94 4.14
N SER A 48 -2.99 18.24 2.86
CA SER A 48 -3.14 17.26 1.80
C SER A 48 -2.27 17.56 0.58
N ALA A 49 -0.99 17.92 0.81
CA ALA A 49 -0.02 17.75 -0.24
C ALA A 49 -0.09 16.27 -0.65
N GLU A 50 -0.53 16.02 -1.88
CA GLU A 50 -0.72 14.65 -2.37
C GLU A 50 0.62 14.09 -2.79
N SER A 51 0.81 12.81 -2.52
CA SER A 51 1.88 12.07 -3.15
C SER A 51 1.64 12.03 -4.66
N THR A 52 2.67 12.21 -5.42
CA THR A 52 2.63 12.07 -6.89
C THR A 52 3.77 11.19 -7.35
N ALA A 53 3.54 10.44 -8.41
CA ALA A 53 4.59 9.66 -9.04
C ALA A 53 4.74 10.03 -10.50
N LEU A 54 5.97 10.21 -10.90
CA LEU A 54 6.34 10.38 -12.29
C LEU A 54 6.92 9.06 -12.79
N ILE A 55 6.29 8.50 -13.81
CA ILE A 55 6.71 7.24 -14.44
C ILE A 55 7.25 7.58 -15.82
N HIS A 56 8.55 7.44 -16.00
CA HIS A 56 9.19 7.61 -17.29
C HIS A 56 9.43 6.24 -17.92
N VAL A 57 8.81 6.01 -19.06
CA VAL A 57 8.91 4.75 -19.80
C VAL A 57 9.84 4.94 -20.97
N THR A 58 10.86 4.09 -21.02
CA THR A 58 11.89 4.02 -22.07
C THR A 58 12.06 2.56 -22.49
N GLY A 59 13.17 2.23 -23.14
CA GLY A 59 13.51 0.84 -23.48
C GLY A 59 13.38 0.51 -24.95
N PRO A 60 13.71 -0.74 -25.35
CA PRO A 60 13.78 -1.15 -26.75
C PRO A 60 12.50 -1.02 -27.55
N ALA A 61 11.34 -1.16 -26.91
CA ALA A 61 10.04 -1.04 -27.55
C ALA A 61 9.55 0.42 -27.69
N VAL A 62 10.23 1.37 -27.03
CA VAL A 62 9.87 2.78 -27.05
C VAL A 62 10.66 3.50 -28.14
N ASN A 63 9.96 4.22 -29.01
CA ASN A 63 10.57 4.97 -30.10
C ASN A 63 10.22 6.47 -29.98
N GLY A 64 11.15 7.25 -29.44
CA GLY A 64 10.95 8.66 -29.16
C GLY A 64 9.80 8.89 -28.15
N HIS A 65 8.67 9.35 -28.65
CA HIS A 65 7.48 9.65 -27.84
C HIS A 65 6.39 8.58 -27.94
N SER A 66 6.71 7.44 -28.55
CA SER A 66 5.74 6.39 -28.85
C SER A 66 6.12 5.10 -28.14
N ALA A 67 5.19 4.54 -27.38
CA ALA A 67 5.28 3.21 -26.82
C ALA A 67 4.07 2.37 -27.21
N PRO A 68 4.20 1.03 -27.32
CA PRO A 68 3.07 0.17 -27.60
C PRO A 68 1.99 0.30 -26.51
N LEU A 69 0.77 0.64 -26.90
CA LEU A 69 -0.34 0.85 -25.95
C LEU A 69 -0.59 -0.39 -25.07
N ARG A 70 -0.41 -1.59 -25.63
CA ARG A 70 -0.56 -2.85 -24.88
C ARG A 70 0.49 -2.96 -23.77
N SER A 71 1.76 -2.67 -24.07
CA SER A 71 2.84 -2.74 -23.06
C SER A 71 2.60 -1.76 -21.92
N ILE A 72 2.16 -0.55 -22.23
CA ILE A 72 1.81 0.46 -21.21
C ILE A 72 0.60 0.00 -20.39
N GLY A 73 -0.45 -0.51 -21.07
CA GLY A 73 -1.67 -0.99 -20.40
C GLY A 73 -1.39 -2.18 -19.47
N ASP A 74 -0.63 -3.18 -19.95
CA ASP A 74 -0.26 -4.35 -19.16
C ASP A 74 0.61 -3.92 -17.93
N PHE A 75 1.57 -3.03 -18.14
CA PHE A 75 2.36 -2.46 -17.05
C PHE A 75 1.48 -1.77 -15.99
N MET A 76 0.58 -0.89 -16.40
CA MET A 76 -0.27 -0.14 -15.47
C MET A 76 -1.21 -1.06 -14.67
N ILE A 77 -1.79 -2.08 -15.31
CA ILE A 77 -2.65 -3.05 -14.64
C ILE A 77 -1.87 -3.81 -13.57
N HIS A 78 -0.68 -4.29 -13.90
CA HIS A 78 0.13 -5.05 -12.96
C HIS A 78 0.79 -4.17 -11.89
N LEU A 79 1.07 -2.90 -12.18
CA LEU A 79 1.50 -1.92 -11.19
C LEU A 79 0.41 -1.73 -10.11
N GLN A 80 -0.84 -1.49 -10.53
CA GLN A 80 -1.97 -1.39 -9.60
C GLN A 80 -2.13 -2.66 -8.76
N ALA A 81 -2.08 -3.83 -9.39
CA ALA A 81 -2.19 -5.10 -8.68
C ALA A 81 -1.04 -5.32 -7.66
N ALA A 82 0.17 -4.86 -7.96
CA ALA A 82 1.28 -4.90 -7.02
C ALA A 82 1.02 -3.97 -5.81
N PHE A 83 0.55 -2.73 -6.05
CA PHE A 83 0.17 -1.81 -4.98
C PHE A 83 -0.94 -2.39 -4.10
N ASP A 84 -1.99 -2.93 -4.69
CA ASP A 84 -3.12 -3.53 -3.95
C ASP A 84 -2.65 -4.70 -3.08
N SER A 85 -1.79 -5.57 -3.63
CA SER A 85 -1.30 -6.73 -2.89
C SER A 85 -0.34 -6.35 -1.77
N ILE A 86 0.52 -5.36 -1.97
CA ILE A 86 1.44 -4.88 -0.93
C ILE A 86 0.64 -4.16 0.16
N GLY A 87 -0.29 -3.27 -0.20
CA GLY A 87 -1.15 -2.62 0.77
C GLY A 87 -1.98 -3.62 1.58
N ALA A 88 -2.54 -4.64 0.94
CA ALA A 88 -3.23 -5.73 1.62
C ALA A 88 -2.29 -6.48 2.57
N SER A 89 -1.06 -6.77 2.16
CA SER A 89 -0.05 -7.42 3.01
C SER A 89 0.31 -6.61 4.24
N ILE A 90 0.46 -5.28 4.11
CA ILE A 90 0.73 -4.36 5.22
C ILE A 90 -0.41 -4.45 6.25
N GLU A 91 -1.65 -4.54 5.81
CA GLU A 91 -2.85 -4.67 6.65
C GLU A 91 -3.12 -6.14 7.10
N GLY A 92 -2.20 -7.07 6.83
CA GLY A 92 -2.26 -8.46 7.31
C GLY A 92 -2.94 -9.45 6.36
N PHE A 93 -3.42 -9.03 5.17
CA PHE A 93 -4.05 -9.89 4.16
C PHE A 93 -2.97 -10.48 3.23
N LYS A 94 -2.33 -11.56 3.66
CA LYS A 94 -1.15 -12.14 2.99
C LYS A 94 -1.44 -13.40 2.18
N SER A 95 -2.63 -14.01 2.32
CA SER A 95 -2.96 -15.26 1.62
C SER A 95 -3.02 -15.06 0.10
N LEU A 96 -2.71 -16.12 -0.65
CA LEU A 96 -2.80 -16.09 -2.11
C LEU A 96 -4.26 -16.07 -2.56
N GLY A 97 -5.13 -16.76 -1.85
CA GLY A 97 -6.55 -16.86 -2.12
C GLY A 97 -7.36 -15.68 -1.58
N GLY A 98 -8.63 -15.64 -1.97
CA GLY A 98 -9.56 -14.61 -1.53
C GLY A 98 -9.44 -13.28 -2.27
N ALA A 99 -10.45 -12.43 -2.11
CA ALA A 99 -10.47 -11.09 -2.67
C ALA A 99 -9.82 -10.10 -1.69
N ILE A 100 -9.07 -9.14 -2.21
CA ILE A 100 -8.64 -8.00 -1.40
C ILE A 100 -9.89 -7.20 -1.02
N PRO A 101 -10.08 -6.83 0.27
CA PRO A 101 -11.19 -6.00 0.68
C PRO A 101 -11.25 -4.69 -0.13
N SER A 102 -12.44 -4.34 -0.60
CA SER A 102 -12.62 -3.16 -1.48
C SER A 102 -12.14 -1.86 -0.84
N VAL A 103 -12.22 -1.74 0.49
CA VAL A 103 -11.70 -0.59 1.23
C VAL A 103 -10.18 -0.49 1.08
N LEU A 104 -9.45 -1.59 1.17
CA LEU A 104 -7.99 -1.61 1.00
C LEU A 104 -7.60 -1.31 -0.44
N ALA A 105 -8.29 -1.93 -1.41
CA ALA A 105 -8.05 -1.64 -2.84
C ALA A 105 -8.26 -0.16 -3.18
N LYS A 106 -9.26 0.51 -2.58
CA LYS A 106 -9.47 1.95 -2.74
C LYS A 106 -8.38 2.81 -2.10
N ARG A 107 -7.77 2.37 -0.99
CA ARG A 107 -6.68 3.09 -0.32
C ARG A 107 -5.34 2.96 -1.04
N THR A 108 -5.20 1.99 -1.95
CA THR A 108 -4.02 1.77 -2.78
C THR A 108 -4.23 2.15 -4.25
N GLU A 109 -5.45 2.54 -4.62
CA GLU A 109 -5.81 2.91 -5.98
C GLU A 109 -5.01 4.10 -6.49
N LEU A 110 -4.46 3.96 -7.70
CA LEU A 110 -3.71 5.00 -8.38
C LEU A 110 -4.55 5.59 -9.52
N SER A 111 -4.55 6.90 -9.63
CA SER A 111 -5.18 7.64 -10.73
C SER A 111 -4.13 8.25 -11.65
N LEU A 112 -4.35 8.19 -12.95
CA LEU A 112 -3.59 8.97 -13.92
C LEU A 112 -4.05 10.42 -13.85
N VAL A 113 -3.16 11.33 -13.42
CA VAL A 113 -3.52 12.74 -13.13
C VAL A 113 -3.13 13.71 -14.23
N ALA A 114 -2.20 13.34 -15.11
CA ALA A 114 -1.81 14.16 -16.25
C ALA A 114 -1.71 13.35 -17.54
N SER A 115 -1.97 14.03 -18.65
CA SER A 115 -1.70 13.46 -19.99
C SER A 115 -0.20 13.29 -20.20
N PRO A 116 0.24 12.30 -21.02
CA PRO A 116 1.63 12.11 -21.34
C PRO A 116 2.29 13.40 -21.85
N LEU A 117 3.44 13.73 -21.27
CA LEU A 117 4.16 14.94 -21.65
C LEU A 117 4.84 14.77 -23.01
N PRO A 118 4.90 15.83 -23.84
CA PRO A 118 5.64 15.78 -25.09
C PRO A 118 7.15 15.60 -24.84
N GLY A 119 7.79 14.69 -25.56
CA GLY A 119 9.23 14.50 -25.50
C GLY A 119 9.68 13.14 -24.98
N SER A 120 8.80 12.41 -24.28
CA SER A 120 9.01 11.03 -23.83
C SER A 120 7.67 10.44 -23.39
N VAL A 121 7.62 9.14 -23.16
CA VAL A 121 6.42 8.51 -22.58
C VAL A 121 6.50 8.68 -21.07
N MET A 122 5.94 9.78 -20.58
CA MET A 122 5.87 10.10 -19.15
C MET A 122 4.41 10.06 -18.69
N LEU A 123 4.16 9.32 -17.64
CA LEU A 123 2.86 9.20 -16.98
C LEU A 123 2.97 9.80 -15.59
N GLU A 124 2.03 10.64 -15.22
CA GLU A 124 1.92 11.14 -13.86
C GLU A 124 0.73 10.45 -13.18
N VAL A 125 0.99 9.81 -12.07
CA VAL A 125 -0.03 9.13 -11.27
C VAL A 125 -0.01 9.65 -9.84
N ALA A 126 -1.17 9.59 -9.20
CA ALA A 126 -1.32 9.93 -7.79
C ALA A 126 -2.25 8.91 -7.11
N PRO A 127 -2.14 8.70 -5.80
CA PRO A 127 -3.14 7.95 -5.06
C PRO A 127 -4.52 8.56 -5.26
N THR A 128 -5.50 7.72 -5.59
CA THR A 128 -6.90 8.14 -5.64
C THR A 128 -7.35 8.44 -4.21
N LYS A 129 -7.90 9.65 -3.98
CA LYS A 129 -8.48 9.97 -2.67
C LYS A 129 -9.76 9.16 -2.47
N PRO A 130 -9.80 8.21 -1.53
CA PRO A 130 -11.03 7.54 -1.22
C PRO A 130 -12.01 8.54 -0.60
N ARG A 131 -13.29 8.43 -0.94
CA ARG A 131 -14.33 9.22 -0.27
C ARG A 131 -14.43 8.76 1.18
N LEU A 132 -14.76 9.68 2.09
CA LEU A 132 -14.99 9.33 3.51
C LEU A 132 -16.01 8.20 3.67
N GLU A 133 -17.04 8.18 2.82
CA GLU A 133 -18.06 7.12 2.76
C GLU A 133 -17.48 5.75 2.38
N ASP A 134 -16.40 5.72 1.60
CA ASP A 134 -15.71 4.49 1.18
C ASP A 134 -14.78 3.96 2.27
N LEU A 135 -14.26 4.84 3.13
CA LEU A 135 -13.41 4.47 4.27
C LEU A 135 -14.23 4.00 5.48
N TYR A 136 -15.46 4.51 5.61
CA TYR A 136 -16.33 4.25 6.75
C TYR A 136 -17.74 3.83 6.31
N PRO A 137 -17.91 2.64 5.74
CA PRO A 137 -19.19 2.18 5.19
C PRO A 137 -20.32 2.07 6.23
N TYR A 138 -20.00 2.16 7.53
CA TYR A 138 -20.97 2.02 8.64
C TYR A 138 -21.19 3.32 9.43
N GLY A 139 -20.76 4.47 8.94
CA GLY A 139 -21.12 5.77 9.50
C GLY A 139 -20.45 6.18 10.83
N ASN A 140 -19.46 5.43 11.30
CA ASN A 140 -18.72 5.75 12.54
C ASN A 140 -17.63 6.81 12.33
N ALA A 141 -17.59 7.44 11.17
CA ALA A 141 -16.55 8.39 10.74
C ALA A 141 -16.46 9.68 11.56
N LEU A 142 -17.44 9.98 12.41
CA LEU A 142 -17.55 11.30 13.07
C LEU A 142 -16.49 11.53 14.17
N PHE A 143 -15.75 10.51 14.60
CA PHE A 143 -14.82 10.62 15.72
C PHE A 143 -13.34 10.34 15.38
N ASP A 144 -13.06 9.75 14.21
CA ASP A 144 -11.69 9.34 13.83
C ASP A 144 -11.14 10.08 12.60
N VAL A 145 -11.78 11.17 12.17
CA VAL A 145 -11.39 11.92 10.96
C VAL A 145 -10.00 12.53 11.09
N GLU A 146 -9.61 12.98 12.28
CA GLU A 146 -8.28 13.55 12.53
C GLU A 146 -7.17 12.48 12.42
N GLU A 147 -7.40 11.27 12.91
CA GLU A 147 -6.45 10.15 12.84
C GLU A 147 -6.23 9.67 11.40
N VAL A 148 -7.26 9.74 10.55
CA VAL A 148 -7.19 9.33 9.13
C VAL A 148 -6.55 10.39 8.25
N ILE A 149 -6.69 11.66 8.59
CA ILE A 149 -6.07 12.78 7.84
C ILE A 149 -4.56 12.81 8.07
N ASP A 150 -4.09 12.45 9.27
CA ASP A 150 -2.67 12.41 9.61
C ASP A 150 -1.99 11.07 9.28
N ALA A 151 -2.75 10.04 8.95
CA ALA A 151 -2.19 8.75 8.59
C ALA A 151 -1.53 8.81 7.20
N LYS A 152 -0.30 8.31 7.12
CA LYS A 152 0.39 8.14 5.85
C LYS A 152 -0.48 7.31 4.89
N PRO A 153 -0.72 7.77 3.64
CA PRO A 153 -1.51 7.02 2.67
C PRO A 153 -0.97 5.60 2.49
N LEU A 154 -1.87 4.61 2.41
CA LEU A 154 -1.47 3.21 2.22
C LEU A 154 -0.72 3.01 0.90
N ALA A 155 -1.04 3.79 -0.13
CA ALA A 155 -0.31 3.80 -1.40
C ALA A 155 1.15 4.24 -1.22
N ASP A 156 1.46 5.22 -0.34
CA ASP A 156 2.83 5.63 -0.04
C ASP A 156 3.61 4.49 0.61
N SER A 157 2.97 3.80 1.57
CA SER A 157 3.57 2.65 2.23
C SER A 157 3.79 1.50 1.25
N ALA A 158 2.85 1.25 0.35
CA ALA A 158 2.99 0.24 -0.70
C ALA A 158 4.15 0.56 -1.66
N PHE A 159 4.32 1.83 -2.04
CA PHE A 159 5.46 2.24 -2.85
C PHE A 159 6.79 2.04 -2.12
N GLU A 160 6.86 2.42 -0.84
CA GLU A 160 8.08 2.25 -0.06
C GLU A 160 8.50 0.79 0.05
N GLU A 161 7.54 -0.11 0.29
CA GLU A 161 7.80 -1.55 0.31
C GLU A 161 8.24 -2.08 -1.05
N LEU A 162 7.58 -1.69 -2.15
CA LEU A 162 7.99 -2.06 -3.51
C LEU A 162 9.40 -1.55 -3.82
N SER A 163 9.68 -0.29 -3.46
CA SER A 163 11.01 0.32 -3.64
C SER A 163 12.09 -0.41 -2.83
N SER A 164 11.79 -0.73 -1.57
CA SER A 164 12.69 -1.48 -0.69
C SER A 164 12.96 -2.87 -1.23
N LEU A 165 11.93 -3.58 -1.68
CA LEU A 165 12.03 -4.91 -2.26
C LEU A 165 12.94 -4.91 -3.51
N ILE A 166 12.74 -3.98 -4.43
CA ILE A 166 13.58 -3.89 -5.63
C ILE A 166 15.01 -3.46 -5.28
N SER A 167 15.19 -2.59 -4.28
CA SER A 167 16.51 -2.13 -3.86
C SER A 167 17.39 -3.26 -3.30
N ASP A 168 16.82 -4.33 -2.76
CA ASP A 168 17.56 -5.50 -2.31
C ASP A 168 18.39 -6.16 -3.45
N LEU A 169 17.96 -5.96 -4.70
CA LEU A 169 18.63 -6.48 -5.90
C LEU A 169 19.40 -5.44 -6.71
N THR A 170 19.23 -4.15 -6.42
CA THR A 170 19.84 -3.06 -7.20
C THR A 170 20.99 -2.36 -6.48
N THR A 171 21.35 -2.78 -5.28
CA THR A 171 22.52 -2.29 -4.53
C THR A 171 23.81 -2.80 -5.14
N ASP A 172 24.96 -2.21 -4.77
CA ASP A 172 26.30 -2.63 -5.19
C ASP A 172 26.59 -4.11 -4.87
N GLN A 173 25.85 -4.69 -3.95
CA GLN A 173 25.90 -6.12 -3.61
C GLN A 173 24.46 -6.66 -3.60
N PRO A 174 23.94 -7.12 -4.76
CA PRO A 174 22.63 -7.73 -4.84
C PRO A 174 22.53 -8.95 -3.92
N ASP A 175 21.53 -8.93 -3.03
CA ASP A 175 21.31 -10.01 -2.06
C ASP A 175 19.97 -10.70 -2.37
N GLN A 176 20.07 -11.85 -3.10
CA GLN A 176 18.90 -12.64 -3.46
C GLN A 176 18.22 -13.25 -2.24
N ASP A 177 18.97 -13.65 -1.22
CA ASP A 177 18.38 -14.22 0.00
C ASP A 177 17.60 -13.17 0.78
N LYS A 178 18.12 -11.94 0.85
CA LYS A 178 17.41 -10.80 1.45
C LYS A 178 16.12 -10.49 0.69
N PHE A 179 16.17 -10.45 -0.64
CA PHE A 179 15.00 -10.23 -1.50
C PHE A 179 13.93 -11.32 -1.27
N VAL A 180 14.31 -12.60 -1.28
CA VAL A 180 13.37 -13.71 -1.08
C VAL A 180 12.80 -13.69 0.35
N ASN A 181 13.61 -13.37 1.35
CA ASN A 181 13.14 -13.22 2.73
C ASN A 181 12.12 -12.08 2.86
N HIS A 182 12.40 -10.94 2.26
CA HIS A 182 11.50 -9.79 2.24
C HIS A 182 10.18 -10.13 1.53
N LEU A 183 10.28 -10.80 0.37
CA LEU A 183 9.13 -11.27 -0.37
C LEU A 183 8.29 -12.30 0.43
N ALA A 184 8.94 -13.18 1.20
CA ALA A 184 8.26 -14.12 2.08
C ALA A 184 7.52 -13.43 3.23
N GLU A 185 8.06 -12.33 3.76
CA GLU A 185 7.39 -11.51 4.77
C GLU A 185 6.14 -10.83 4.22
N LEU A 186 6.18 -10.39 2.96
CA LEU A 186 5.04 -9.80 2.25
C LEU A 186 4.00 -10.83 1.80
N GLY A 187 4.39 -12.07 1.58
CA GLY A 187 3.52 -13.19 1.28
C GLY A 187 3.35 -13.51 -0.21
N PRO A 188 2.72 -14.67 -0.54
CA PRO A 188 2.67 -15.21 -1.89
C PRO A 188 1.82 -14.38 -2.86
N ARG A 189 0.84 -13.63 -2.37
CA ARG A 189 0.04 -12.71 -3.19
C ARG A 189 0.92 -11.60 -3.77
N VAL A 190 1.77 -11.00 -2.93
CA VAL A 190 2.74 -9.98 -3.37
C VAL A 190 3.74 -10.59 -4.34
N ALA A 191 4.28 -11.77 -4.03
CA ALA A 191 5.20 -12.48 -4.92
C ALA A 191 4.59 -12.68 -6.32
N SER A 192 3.32 -13.12 -6.40
CA SER A 192 2.62 -13.32 -7.67
C SER A 192 2.45 -12.02 -8.45
N ASN A 193 2.05 -10.92 -7.79
CA ASN A 193 1.79 -9.65 -8.46
C ASN A 193 3.07 -8.89 -8.84
N VAL A 194 4.11 -8.93 -8.01
CA VAL A 194 5.43 -8.37 -8.36
C VAL A 194 6.03 -9.15 -9.54
N ARG A 195 5.91 -10.47 -9.56
CA ARG A 195 6.31 -11.26 -10.73
C ARG A 195 5.54 -10.84 -11.98
N ALA A 196 4.21 -10.69 -11.90
CA ALA A 196 3.38 -10.30 -13.04
C ALA A 196 3.75 -8.90 -13.56
N LEU A 197 4.07 -7.96 -12.66
CA LEU A 197 4.57 -6.63 -13.01
C LEU A 197 5.91 -6.74 -13.76
N CYS A 198 6.87 -7.50 -13.23
CA CYS A 198 8.16 -7.71 -13.87
C CYS A 198 8.02 -8.45 -15.22
N ASP A 199 7.14 -9.46 -15.31
CA ASP A 199 6.84 -10.14 -16.58
C ASP A 199 6.20 -9.19 -17.61
N ALA A 200 5.43 -8.18 -17.18
CA ALA A 200 4.86 -7.17 -18.10
C ALA A 200 5.94 -6.22 -18.62
N VAL A 201 6.87 -5.79 -17.77
CA VAL A 201 8.02 -4.95 -18.14
C VAL A 201 8.93 -5.69 -19.14
N ASP A 202 9.33 -6.93 -18.83
CA ASP A 202 10.18 -7.75 -19.71
C ASP A 202 9.51 -8.03 -21.06
N ARG A 203 8.28 -8.55 -21.06
CA ARG A 203 7.52 -8.84 -22.31
C ARG A 203 7.24 -7.57 -23.11
N GLY A 204 7.00 -6.45 -22.43
CA GLY A 204 6.77 -5.16 -23.06
C GLY A 204 8.03 -4.58 -23.67
N ALA A 205 9.22 -5.12 -23.35
CA ALA A 205 10.53 -4.57 -23.68
C ALA A 205 10.63 -3.06 -23.35
N ILE A 206 10.11 -2.70 -22.19
CA ILE A 206 10.11 -1.34 -21.65
C ILE A 206 11.00 -1.27 -20.42
N ASP A 207 11.58 -0.11 -20.20
CA ASP A 207 12.31 0.22 -18.99
C ASP A 207 11.53 1.31 -18.27
N VAL A 208 11.38 1.19 -16.96
CA VAL A 208 10.54 2.06 -16.15
C VAL A 208 11.40 2.75 -15.09
N ASP A 209 11.37 4.07 -15.12
CA ASP A 209 11.94 4.95 -14.10
C ASP A 209 10.78 5.55 -13.32
N PHE A 210 10.62 5.16 -12.08
CA PHE A 210 9.49 5.50 -11.22
C PHE A 210 9.97 6.39 -10.06
N GLU A 211 9.66 7.68 -10.12
CA GLU A 211 9.97 8.65 -9.07
C GLU A 211 8.71 9.00 -8.29
N TRP A 212 8.68 8.64 -7.00
CA TRP A 212 7.63 8.98 -6.05
C TRP A 212 8.01 10.19 -5.23
N ARG A 213 7.08 11.13 -5.12
CA ARG A 213 7.22 12.33 -4.31
C ARG A 213 6.17 12.32 -3.23
N SER A 214 6.62 12.24 -1.98
CA SER A 214 5.71 12.31 -0.83
C SER A 214 5.33 13.76 -0.50
N PRO A 215 4.25 13.96 0.29
CA PRO A 215 3.86 15.28 0.77
C PRO A 215 4.94 15.99 1.57
N SER A 216 5.81 15.24 2.27
CA SER A 216 6.96 15.78 3.01
C SER A 216 8.06 16.37 2.10
N GLY A 217 7.95 16.16 0.78
CA GLY A 217 8.97 16.56 -0.20
C GLY A 217 10.06 15.51 -0.42
N ASP A 218 9.98 14.37 0.27
CA ASP A 218 10.90 13.25 0.04
C ASP A 218 10.68 12.67 -1.34
N ARG A 219 11.77 12.35 -2.01
CA ARG A 219 11.76 11.72 -3.33
C ARG A 219 12.42 10.36 -3.25
N LYS A 220 11.69 9.35 -3.71
CA LYS A 220 12.22 8.00 -3.86
C LYS A 220 12.14 7.60 -5.32
N LYS A 221 13.20 6.97 -5.80
CA LYS A 221 13.33 6.57 -7.20
C LYS A 221 13.60 5.09 -7.30
N VAL A 222 12.87 4.42 -8.18
CA VAL A 222 13.07 3.02 -8.52
C VAL A 222 13.23 2.92 -10.03
N ILE A 223 14.29 2.27 -10.48
CA ILE A 223 14.53 1.99 -11.89
C ILE A 223 14.44 0.48 -12.09
N VAL A 224 13.58 0.07 -12.98
CA VAL A 224 13.39 -1.32 -13.38
C VAL A 224 13.52 -1.40 -14.89
N ASP A 225 14.69 -1.76 -15.36
CA ASP A 225 14.88 -2.10 -16.76
C ASP A 225 14.37 -3.52 -17.05
N HIS A 226 14.14 -3.84 -18.32
CA HIS A 226 13.62 -5.15 -18.73
C HIS A 226 14.55 -6.31 -18.33
N THR A 227 15.85 -6.07 -18.19
CA THR A 227 16.83 -7.09 -17.76
C THR A 227 16.67 -7.40 -16.28
N LEU A 228 16.59 -6.36 -15.44
CA LEU A 228 16.31 -6.51 -14.02
C LEU A 228 14.93 -7.15 -13.80
N ALA A 229 13.91 -6.70 -14.54
CA ALA A 229 12.58 -7.27 -14.47
C ALA A 229 12.57 -8.77 -14.77
N LYS A 230 13.26 -9.20 -15.81
CA LYS A 230 13.46 -10.62 -16.14
C LYS A 230 14.17 -11.37 -15.03
N PHE A 231 15.20 -10.77 -14.44
CA PHE A 231 15.97 -11.36 -13.34
C PHE A 231 15.09 -11.55 -12.10
N VAL A 232 14.36 -10.50 -11.67
CA VAL A 232 13.39 -10.57 -10.55
C VAL A 232 12.35 -11.64 -10.79
N SER A 233 11.73 -11.66 -11.97
CA SER A 233 10.73 -12.67 -12.31
C SER A 233 11.32 -14.09 -12.26
N THR A 234 12.57 -14.28 -12.68
CA THR A 234 13.24 -15.58 -12.64
C THR A 234 13.50 -16.04 -11.20
N ILE A 235 13.94 -15.14 -10.32
CA ILE A 235 14.12 -15.44 -8.89
C ILE A 235 12.78 -15.89 -8.28
N ILE A 236 11.71 -15.12 -8.50
CA ILE A 236 10.40 -15.47 -7.95
C ILE A 236 9.89 -16.80 -8.49
N LYS A 237 10.06 -17.08 -9.79
CA LYS A 237 9.69 -18.38 -10.40
C LYS A 237 10.51 -19.55 -9.87
N SER A 238 11.78 -19.33 -9.52
CA SER A 238 12.63 -20.36 -8.94
C SER A 238 12.39 -20.57 -7.44
N THR A 239 11.68 -19.64 -6.80
CA THR A 239 11.26 -19.76 -5.42
C THR A 239 9.96 -20.57 -5.38
N GLU A 240 10.04 -21.83 -4.99
CA GLU A 240 8.85 -22.67 -4.79
C GLU A 240 8.09 -22.17 -3.57
N ILE A 241 6.81 -21.87 -3.75
CA ILE A 241 5.91 -21.48 -2.68
C ILE A 241 4.91 -22.62 -2.50
N ASP A 242 5.11 -23.41 -1.44
CA ASP A 242 4.14 -24.42 -1.04
C ASP A 242 3.14 -23.81 -0.06
N ILE A 243 1.87 -24.11 -0.27
CA ILE A 243 0.79 -23.67 0.62
C ILE A 243 0.14 -24.91 1.21
N GLU A 244 0.22 -25.03 2.52
CA GLU A 244 -0.39 -26.12 3.29
C GLU A 244 -1.49 -25.56 4.19
N ASN A 245 -2.67 -26.18 4.15
CA ASN A 245 -3.71 -25.89 5.13
C ASN A 245 -3.38 -26.64 6.42
N VAL A 246 -3.26 -25.90 7.51
CA VAL A 246 -2.96 -26.45 8.83
C VAL A 246 -4.05 -26.05 9.81
N GLU A 247 -4.34 -26.97 10.72
CA GLU A 247 -5.28 -26.74 11.83
C GLU A 247 -4.47 -26.61 13.11
N ILE A 248 -4.65 -25.49 13.84
CA ILE A 248 -3.92 -25.21 15.07
C ILE A 248 -4.95 -25.15 16.20
N GLU A 249 -4.78 -26.02 17.19
CA GLU A 249 -5.57 -25.98 18.41
C GLU A 249 -4.73 -25.51 19.58
N GLY A 250 -5.29 -24.63 20.40
CA GLY A 250 -4.56 -24.14 21.54
C GLY A 250 -5.39 -23.16 22.40
N VAL A 251 -4.70 -22.58 23.37
CA VAL A 251 -5.27 -21.59 24.27
C VAL A 251 -4.87 -20.18 23.79
N LEU A 252 -5.85 -19.32 23.63
CA LEU A 252 -5.66 -17.94 23.23
C LEU A 252 -4.92 -17.16 24.32
N VAL A 253 -3.71 -16.68 24.02
CA VAL A 253 -2.86 -15.96 24.98
C VAL A 253 -3.07 -14.46 24.86
N THR A 254 -3.17 -13.94 23.62
CA THR A 254 -3.30 -12.50 23.37
C THR A 254 -4.11 -12.27 22.09
N ILE A 255 -4.94 -11.23 22.12
CA ILE A 255 -5.56 -10.62 20.95
C ILE A 255 -5.07 -9.19 20.91
N THR A 256 -4.37 -8.80 19.85
CA THR A 256 -3.88 -7.44 19.67
C THR A 256 -4.62 -6.83 18.50
N THR A 257 -5.26 -5.68 18.71
CA THR A 257 -6.06 -4.95 17.72
C THR A 257 -5.51 -3.55 17.42
N SER A 258 -4.22 -3.33 17.72
CA SER A 258 -3.54 -2.05 17.44
C SER A 258 -2.22 -2.28 16.76
N ASN A 259 -1.97 -1.56 15.64
CA ASN A 259 -0.69 -1.46 14.92
C ASN A 259 -0.06 -2.74 14.35
N LYS A 260 -0.74 -3.75 14.11
CA LYS A 260 -0.52 -5.07 13.47
C LYS A 260 -1.35 -6.07 14.25
N ASP A 261 -2.56 -6.22 13.82
CA ASP A 261 -3.54 -7.12 14.42
C ASP A 261 -3.03 -8.57 14.39
N HIS A 262 -2.84 -9.17 15.55
CA HIS A 262 -2.38 -10.54 15.64
C HIS A 262 -2.98 -11.29 16.82
N LEU A 263 -3.12 -12.60 16.64
CA LEU A 263 -3.42 -13.56 17.70
C LEU A 263 -2.14 -14.26 18.12
N ARG A 264 -1.99 -14.47 19.43
CA ARG A 264 -0.99 -15.37 19.97
C ARG A 264 -1.70 -16.52 20.65
N ILE A 265 -1.32 -17.73 20.28
CA ILE A 265 -1.93 -18.99 20.75
C ILE A 265 -0.83 -19.85 21.33
N ARG A 266 -1.10 -20.45 22.45
CA ARG A 266 -0.26 -21.50 23.02
C ARG A 266 -0.84 -22.85 22.63
N GLU A 267 -0.13 -23.56 21.79
CA GLU A 267 -0.42 -24.91 21.37
C GLU A 267 0.21 -25.88 22.37
N ASP A 268 -0.57 -26.79 22.90
CA ASP A 268 -0.08 -27.88 23.74
C ASP A 268 0.28 -29.06 22.84
N LEU A 269 1.55 -29.43 22.81
CA LEU A 269 2.06 -30.51 21.98
C LEU A 269 1.91 -31.86 22.70
N ASP A 270 1.83 -32.95 21.95
CA ASP A 270 1.65 -34.31 22.47
C ASP A 270 2.79 -34.78 23.41
N ASP A 271 3.95 -34.16 23.33
CA ASP A 271 5.12 -34.42 24.17
C ASP A 271 5.08 -33.69 25.54
N GLY A 272 4.01 -32.93 25.80
CA GLY A 272 3.82 -32.13 27.00
C GLY A 272 4.55 -30.79 26.96
N SER A 273 5.22 -30.43 25.86
CA SER A 273 5.76 -29.09 25.64
C SER A 273 4.65 -28.16 25.11
N SER A 274 4.86 -26.86 25.24
CA SER A 274 3.97 -25.86 24.65
C SER A 274 4.74 -24.99 23.65
N ASN A 275 4.09 -24.69 22.53
CA ASN A 275 4.61 -23.77 21.51
C ASN A 275 3.72 -22.53 21.43
N GLU A 276 4.31 -21.34 21.32
CA GLU A 276 3.56 -20.12 21.07
C GLU A 276 3.60 -19.77 19.58
N VAL A 277 2.42 -19.71 18.98
CA VAL A 277 2.22 -19.37 17.57
C VAL A 277 1.57 -17.98 17.49
N THR A 278 2.17 -17.11 16.68
CA THR A 278 1.62 -15.78 16.39
C THR A 278 1.12 -15.74 14.97
N LEU A 279 -0.12 -15.27 14.77
CA LEU A 279 -0.83 -15.24 13.49
C LEU A 279 -1.43 -13.86 13.25
N PRO A 280 -1.29 -13.27 12.04
CA PRO A 280 -2.06 -12.11 11.65
C PRO A 280 -3.57 -12.39 11.68
N ILE A 281 -4.39 -11.38 12.05
CA ILE A 281 -5.85 -11.49 12.13
C ILE A 281 -6.53 -11.14 10.79
N GLY A 282 -5.88 -10.39 9.91
CA GLY A 282 -6.51 -9.71 8.79
C GLY A 282 -7.41 -10.56 7.87
N GLU A 283 -7.11 -11.86 7.74
CA GLU A 283 -7.91 -12.78 6.91
C GLU A 283 -9.05 -13.45 7.70
N ILE A 284 -9.06 -13.35 9.03
CA ILE A 284 -10.10 -13.96 9.86
C ILE A 284 -11.33 -13.04 9.86
N PRO A 285 -12.54 -13.55 9.50
CA PRO A 285 -13.76 -12.75 9.54
C PRO A 285 -13.98 -12.12 10.91
N PRO A 286 -14.23 -10.80 11.00
CA PRO A 286 -14.41 -10.10 12.28
C PRO A 286 -15.47 -10.73 13.19
N GLU A 287 -16.54 -11.31 12.61
CA GLU A 287 -17.61 -11.97 13.35
C GLU A 287 -17.12 -13.16 14.18
N GLN A 288 -16.04 -13.81 13.74
CA GLN A 288 -15.45 -14.96 14.43
C GLN A 288 -14.55 -14.54 15.61
N LEU A 289 -14.12 -13.27 15.62
CA LEU A 289 -13.32 -12.70 16.71
C LEU A 289 -14.19 -12.20 17.87
N TYR A 290 -15.46 -11.90 17.62
CA TYR A 290 -16.35 -11.39 18.66
C TYR A 290 -16.58 -12.43 19.77
N GLY A 291 -16.42 -11.97 21.01
CA GLY A 291 -16.64 -12.78 22.20
C GLY A 291 -15.50 -13.75 22.56
N LEU A 292 -14.40 -13.72 21.81
CA LEU A 292 -13.17 -14.40 22.20
C LEU A 292 -12.50 -13.66 23.36
N GLN A 293 -11.97 -14.42 24.31
CA GLN A 293 -11.24 -13.90 25.46
C GLN A 293 -9.92 -14.66 25.65
N THR A 294 -8.94 -13.98 26.22
CA THR A 294 -7.71 -14.63 26.66
C THR A 294 -8.04 -15.80 27.60
N GLY A 295 -7.46 -16.95 27.35
CA GLY A 295 -7.75 -18.20 28.06
C GLY A 295 -8.82 -19.08 27.39
N ASP A 296 -9.48 -18.61 26.34
CA ASP A 296 -10.38 -19.46 25.56
C ASP A 296 -9.59 -20.49 24.76
N ARG A 297 -10.11 -21.73 24.71
CA ARG A 297 -9.60 -22.74 23.81
C ARG A 297 -10.15 -22.50 22.41
N VAL A 298 -9.28 -22.46 21.42
CA VAL A 298 -9.66 -22.13 20.05
C VAL A 298 -9.03 -23.14 19.08
N ARG A 299 -9.70 -23.28 17.93
CA ARG A 299 -9.20 -23.98 16.75
C ARG A 299 -9.11 -22.97 15.63
N ILE A 300 -7.94 -22.89 14.99
CA ILE A 300 -7.70 -21.98 13.87
C ILE A 300 -7.37 -22.81 12.66
N ASN A 301 -8.06 -22.55 11.55
CA ASN A 301 -7.60 -22.96 10.24
C ASN A 301 -6.67 -21.89 9.72
N ALA A 302 -5.45 -22.28 9.37
CA ALA A 302 -4.42 -21.38 8.88
C ALA A 302 -3.78 -21.95 7.60
N GLU A 303 -3.30 -21.07 6.75
CA GLU A 303 -2.40 -21.41 5.65
C GLU A 303 -0.96 -21.30 6.14
N ARG A 304 -0.21 -22.38 6.02
CA ARG A 304 1.25 -22.39 6.15
C ARG A 304 1.84 -22.18 4.77
N GLN A 305 2.54 -21.07 4.61
CA GLN A 305 3.21 -20.70 3.36
C GLN A 305 4.70 -21.00 3.53
N ILE A 306 5.20 -21.90 2.72
CA ILE A 306 6.61 -22.36 2.77
C ILE A 306 7.31 -21.80 1.54
N PHE A 307 8.26 -20.89 1.75
CA PHE A 307 9.12 -20.37 0.70
C PHE A 307 10.41 -21.17 0.68
N ASN A 308 10.62 -21.91 -0.40
CA ASN A 308 11.84 -22.68 -0.64
C ASN A 308 12.84 -21.78 -1.40
N CYS A 309 13.87 -21.30 -0.72
CA CYS A 309 14.90 -20.45 -1.32
C CYS A 309 15.88 -21.27 -2.16
N VAL A 310 16.41 -20.71 -3.23
CA VAL A 310 17.38 -21.36 -4.15
C VAL A 310 18.64 -21.86 -3.41
N GLY A 311 18.99 -21.29 -2.26
CA GLY A 311 20.10 -21.70 -1.40
C GLY A 311 19.76 -22.82 -0.39
N GLY A 312 18.57 -23.43 -0.46
CA GLY A 312 18.13 -24.50 0.44
C GLY A 312 17.57 -24.03 1.79
N GLY A 313 17.47 -22.73 2.02
CA GLY A 313 16.75 -22.15 3.17
C GLY A 313 15.25 -22.33 3.01
N LYS A 314 14.54 -22.61 4.11
CA LYS A 314 13.07 -22.62 4.15
C LYS A 314 12.57 -21.53 5.07
N ARG A 315 11.64 -20.72 4.60
CA ARG A 315 10.91 -19.76 5.43
C ARG A 315 9.45 -20.15 5.51
N ASN A 316 8.90 -20.11 6.70
CA ASN A 316 7.49 -20.41 6.95
C ASN A 316 6.79 -19.15 7.42
N SER A 317 5.66 -18.83 6.80
CA SER A 317 4.71 -17.85 7.27
C SER A 317 3.38 -18.55 7.55
N LEU A 318 2.69 -18.12 8.59
CA LEU A 318 1.35 -18.62 8.92
C LEU A 318 0.35 -17.48 8.80
N VAL A 319 -0.79 -17.75 8.16
CA VAL A 319 -1.89 -16.80 8.00
C VAL A 319 -3.17 -17.45 8.50
N GLY A 320 -3.81 -16.86 9.52
CA GLY A 320 -5.08 -17.35 10.04
C GLY A 320 -6.22 -17.04 9.08
N ILE A 321 -7.01 -18.05 8.71
CA ILE A 321 -8.15 -17.92 7.78
C ILE A 321 -9.48 -17.93 8.52
N SER A 322 -9.61 -18.77 9.54
CA SER A 322 -10.81 -18.82 10.36
C SER A 322 -10.48 -19.27 11.78
N ILE A 323 -11.31 -18.84 12.74
CA ILE A 323 -11.15 -19.20 14.14
C ILE A 323 -12.48 -19.67 14.72
N LYS A 324 -12.45 -20.71 15.54
CA LYS A 324 -13.60 -21.24 16.22
C LYS A 324 -13.28 -21.48 17.70
N LYS A 325 -14.15 -20.98 18.59
CA LYS A 325 -14.08 -21.26 20.01
C LYS A 325 -14.47 -22.71 20.28
N LEU A 326 -13.67 -23.41 21.03
CA LEU A 326 -13.92 -24.79 21.46
C LEU A 326 -14.55 -24.81 22.87
N PRO A 327 -15.34 -25.85 23.20
CA PRO A 327 -15.83 -26.04 24.56
C PRO A 327 -14.67 -26.17 25.55
N ARG A 328 -14.85 -25.65 26.75
CA ARG A 328 -13.89 -25.91 27.84
C ARG A 328 -13.90 -27.40 28.15
N LEU A 329 -12.71 -28.00 28.23
CA LEU A 329 -12.59 -29.36 28.77
C LEU A 329 -13.11 -29.29 30.21
N GLN A 330 -14.22 -30.00 30.48
CA GLN A 330 -14.65 -30.25 31.84
C GLN A 330 -13.60 -31.20 32.42
N GLY A 331 -12.76 -30.66 33.31
CA GLY A 331 -11.82 -31.43 34.11
C GLY A 331 -12.51 -32.10 35.26
#